data_d55b82cc6103d465c96f5a6676814c67
#
_entry.id   d55b82cc6103d465c96f5a6676814c67
#
_cell.length_a   1.000
_cell.length_b   1.000
_cell.length_c   1.000
_cell.angle_alpha   90.00
_cell.angle_beta   90.00
_cell.angle_gamma   90.00
#
_symmetry.space_group_name_H-M   'P 1'
#
loop_
_entity.id
_entity.type
_entity.pdbx_description
1 polymer ?
#
loop_
_entity_poly.entity_id
_entity_poly.type
_entity_poly.pdbx_seq_one_letter_code
_entity_poly.pdbx_strand_id
1 'polypeptide(L)'
;MRSFHCPKIVAVFAFFLFAMIAGLASPATAAPARGISAAPIQTASSTEPDKLPDPPAPVDPNEIRITGVGKGSTSWTILVLLTFLTLIPSLLLCMTPFARLLVVFHFLRQALGLQTTPTNQTLIGLALVLTFFLMQPLGATIYQTSVVPLQEGRLTAMQALETGEAPVRHFMLHYVRNKDIALFVELSKEPRPRTPEDLTLRVVAPAYILSELRMGFQIGTVLFLPFLVIDMVVASISTSVGMLQLPPVVISTPLKLLLFVMVDGWNLLIGSLMRSFS
;
A
#
# COMPACT_ATOMS: atom_id res chain seq x y z
N MET A 1 -16.92 9.82 -28.42
CA MET A 1 -17.29 8.90 -27.33
C MET A 1 -16.88 7.50 -27.74
N ARG A 2 -15.70 7.05 -27.36
CA ARG A 2 -15.24 5.67 -27.59
C ARG A 2 -15.30 4.94 -26.24
N SER A 3 -16.17 3.97 -26.16
CA SER A 3 -16.35 3.08 -25.00
C SER A 3 -15.09 2.25 -24.80
N PHE A 4 -14.28 2.63 -23.81
CA PHE A 4 -13.13 1.84 -23.37
C PHE A 4 -13.63 0.64 -22.55
N HIS A 5 -13.93 -0.45 -23.26
CA HIS A 5 -14.06 -1.76 -22.64
C HIS A 5 -12.66 -2.34 -22.47
N CYS A 6 -12.08 -2.18 -21.30
CA CYS A 6 -10.86 -2.90 -20.96
C CYS A 6 -11.07 -3.79 -19.70
N PRO A 7 -11.84 -4.90 -19.82
CA PRO A 7 -12.13 -5.79 -18.70
C PRO A 7 -10.87 -6.45 -18.13
N LYS A 8 -9.77 -6.53 -18.91
CA LYS A 8 -8.51 -7.19 -18.51
C LYS A 8 -7.68 -6.35 -17.53
N ILE A 9 -7.69 -5.03 -17.66
CA ILE A 9 -6.99 -4.14 -16.69
C ILE A 9 -7.69 -4.19 -15.34
N VAL A 10 -9.02 -4.16 -15.35
CA VAL A 10 -9.84 -4.30 -14.13
C VAL A 10 -9.59 -5.67 -13.48
N ALA A 11 -9.46 -6.75 -14.26
CA ALA A 11 -9.19 -8.08 -13.73
C ALA A 11 -7.80 -8.20 -13.08
N VAL A 12 -6.76 -7.61 -13.65
CA VAL A 12 -5.41 -7.64 -13.08
C VAL A 12 -5.36 -6.84 -11.79
N PHE A 13 -5.98 -5.66 -11.74
CA PHE A 13 -6.06 -4.86 -10.51
C PHE A 13 -6.99 -5.47 -9.46
N ALA A 14 -8.13 -6.06 -9.88
CA ALA A 14 -9.02 -6.79 -8.98
C ALA A 14 -8.34 -8.02 -8.38
N PHE A 15 -7.52 -8.72 -9.15
CA PHE A 15 -6.72 -9.86 -8.65
C PHE A 15 -5.67 -9.40 -7.63
N PHE A 16 -4.96 -8.29 -7.88
CA PHE A 16 -4.03 -7.70 -6.92
C PHE A 16 -4.73 -7.19 -5.65
N LEU A 17 -5.89 -6.56 -5.79
CA LEU A 17 -6.69 -6.09 -4.67
C LEU A 17 -7.23 -7.27 -3.84
N PHE A 18 -7.70 -8.33 -4.49
CA PHE A 18 -8.19 -9.55 -3.83
C PHE A 18 -7.07 -10.31 -3.12
N ALA A 19 -5.90 -10.43 -3.73
CA ALA A 19 -4.72 -11.04 -3.10
C ALA A 19 -4.25 -10.25 -1.87
N MET A 20 -4.33 -8.93 -1.89
CA MET A 20 -3.99 -8.07 -0.77
C MET A 20 -5.02 -8.17 0.37
N ILE A 21 -6.32 -8.23 0.06
CA ILE A 21 -7.40 -8.41 1.05
C ILE A 21 -7.34 -9.80 1.67
N ALA A 22 -7.06 -10.85 0.89
CA ALA A 22 -6.91 -12.21 1.37
C ALA A 22 -5.70 -12.37 2.33
N GLY A 23 -4.61 -11.64 2.09
CA GLY A 23 -3.43 -11.61 2.97
C GLY A 23 -3.68 -10.95 4.34
N LEU A 24 -4.64 -10.03 4.43
CA LEU A 24 -5.02 -9.33 5.67
C LEU A 24 -6.06 -10.09 6.52
N ALA A 25 -6.70 -11.13 5.94
CA ALA A 25 -7.81 -11.85 6.55
C ALA A 25 -7.43 -13.22 7.14
N SER A 26 -6.14 -13.54 7.32
CA SER A 26 -5.74 -14.78 7.99
C SER A 26 -6.02 -14.68 9.50
N PRO A 27 -7.05 -15.38 10.03
CA PRO A 27 -7.20 -15.51 11.47
C PRO A 27 -6.05 -16.41 11.97
N ALA A 28 -5.34 -15.96 12.99
CA ALA A 28 -4.39 -16.77 13.73
C ALA A 28 -5.14 -17.96 14.37
N THR A 29 -5.14 -19.08 13.66
CA THR A 29 -5.67 -20.35 14.19
C THR A 29 -4.65 -20.88 15.20
N ALA A 30 -4.94 -20.74 16.46
CA ALA A 30 -4.19 -21.35 17.55
C ALA A 30 -4.18 -22.88 17.34
N ALA A 31 -3.01 -23.45 17.11
CA ALA A 31 -2.81 -24.89 17.07
C ALA A 31 -3.01 -25.49 18.46
N PRO A 32 -3.75 -26.60 18.62
CA PRO A 32 -3.87 -27.28 19.89
C PRO A 32 -2.54 -27.95 20.25
N ALA A 33 -2.11 -27.77 21.49
CA ALA A 33 -0.95 -28.39 22.08
C ALA A 33 -1.08 -29.95 22.01
N ARG A 34 -0.23 -30.60 21.22
CA ARG A 34 -0.11 -32.05 21.22
C ARG A 34 0.71 -32.48 22.43
N GLY A 35 0.08 -33.32 23.26
CA GLY A 35 0.69 -33.96 24.41
C GLY A 35 1.92 -34.80 24.06
N ILE A 36 2.90 -34.71 24.93
CA ILE A 36 4.13 -35.49 24.91
C ILE A 36 3.77 -36.95 25.25
N SER A 37 3.82 -37.82 24.25
CA SER A 37 3.77 -39.29 24.47
C SER A 37 5.20 -39.83 24.47
N ALA A 38 5.61 -40.40 25.56
CA ALA A 38 6.90 -41.07 25.75
C ALA A 38 6.98 -42.30 24.86
N ALA A 39 8.01 -42.42 24.03
CA ALA A 39 8.34 -43.65 23.30
C ALA A 39 9.43 -44.44 24.04
N PRO A 40 9.36 -45.79 24.09
CA PRO A 40 10.32 -46.60 24.79
C PRO A 40 11.63 -46.78 24.01
N ILE A 41 12.71 -46.89 24.78
CA ILE A 41 14.07 -47.16 24.33
C ILE A 41 14.11 -48.57 23.73
N GLN A 42 14.54 -48.71 22.48
CA GLN A 42 14.95 -49.99 21.91
C GLN A 42 16.46 -50.04 21.73
N THR A 43 17.00 -51.08 22.28
CA THR A 43 18.39 -51.49 22.32
C THR A 43 18.97 -51.78 20.94
N ALA A 44 20.24 -51.46 20.80
CA ALA A 44 21.09 -51.77 19.66
C ALA A 44 21.27 -53.31 19.47
N SER A 45 21.22 -53.75 18.23
CA SER A 45 21.90 -54.99 17.81
C SER A 45 22.11 -55.06 16.30
N SER A 46 23.33 -55.41 15.95
CA SER A 46 23.83 -56.13 14.77
C SER A 46 23.93 -55.47 13.41
N THR A 47 25.15 -55.32 13.07
CA THR A 47 25.87 -55.27 11.79
C THR A 47 25.30 -56.25 10.75
N GLU A 48 24.97 -55.77 9.56
CA GLU A 48 24.86 -56.59 8.34
C GLU A 48 25.34 -55.79 7.10
N PRO A 49 25.93 -56.49 6.09
CA PRO A 49 26.84 -55.88 5.16
C PRO A 49 26.15 -55.29 3.90
N ASP A 50 26.81 -54.29 3.40
CA ASP A 50 26.92 -53.83 2.01
C ASP A 50 25.84 -54.31 1.01
N LYS A 51 24.81 -53.46 0.78
CA LYS A 51 23.84 -53.63 -0.29
C LYS A 51 23.95 -52.53 -1.28
N LEU A 52 24.18 -52.89 -2.57
CA LEU A 52 24.20 -52.03 -3.73
C LEU A 52 23.03 -50.97 -3.67
N PRO A 53 23.25 -49.75 -4.14
CA PRO A 53 22.20 -48.73 -4.19
C PRO A 53 21.07 -49.15 -5.16
N ASP A 54 19.86 -49.16 -4.66
CA ASP A 54 18.64 -49.41 -5.40
C ASP A 54 18.45 -48.39 -6.53
N PRO A 55 17.87 -48.78 -7.68
CA PRO A 55 17.59 -47.85 -8.77
C PRO A 55 16.61 -46.73 -8.34
N PRO A 56 16.74 -45.49 -8.86
CA PRO A 56 15.91 -44.39 -8.44
C PRO A 56 14.42 -44.66 -8.69
N ALA A 57 13.62 -44.42 -7.67
CA ALA A 57 12.17 -44.59 -7.71
C ALA A 57 11.54 -43.70 -8.82
N PRO A 58 10.42 -44.15 -9.42
CA PRO A 58 9.76 -43.38 -10.47
C PRO A 58 9.32 -42.01 -9.97
N VAL A 59 9.67 -40.98 -10.73
CA VAL A 59 9.41 -39.56 -10.43
C VAL A 59 7.93 -39.28 -10.65
N ASP A 60 7.21 -38.87 -9.62
CA ASP A 60 5.83 -38.40 -9.71
C ASP A 60 5.76 -37.13 -10.60
N PRO A 61 4.88 -37.11 -11.63
CA PRO A 61 4.79 -35.97 -12.56
C PRO A 61 4.32 -34.64 -11.92
N ASN A 62 3.89 -34.65 -10.66
CA ASN A 62 3.44 -33.46 -9.94
C ASN A 62 4.45 -32.89 -8.94
N GLU A 63 5.65 -33.45 -8.86
CA GLU A 63 6.70 -32.94 -7.98
C GLU A 63 7.45 -31.80 -8.66
N ILE A 64 7.14 -30.55 -8.28
CA ILE A 64 7.90 -29.37 -8.72
C ILE A 64 9.27 -29.41 -8.02
N ARG A 65 10.26 -30.01 -8.66
CA ARG A 65 11.67 -29.96 -8.23
C ARG A 65 12.26 -28.62 -8.70
N ILE A 66 12.45 -27.70 -7.78
CA ILE A 66 13.28 -26.52 -8.00
C ILE A 66 14.74 -26.97 -8.01
N THR A 67 15.22 -27.45 -9.16
CA THR A 67 16.62 -27.81 -9.39
C THR A 67 17.44 -26.54 -9.56
N GLY A 68 18.22 -26.19 -8.55
CA GLY A 68 19.16 -25.06 -8.65
C GLY A 68 19.57 -24.39 -7.34
N VAL A 69 19.01 -24.81 -6.20
CA VAL A 69 19.35 -24.20 -4.90
C VAL A 69 20.09 -25.24 -4.04
N GLY A 70 21.35 -24.98 -3.79
CA GLY A 70 22.24 -25.86 -3.00
C GLY A 70 21.65 -26.20 -1.62
N LYS A 71 21.93 -27.41 -1.12
CA LYS A 71 21.38 -28.07 0.09
C LYS A 71 21.42 -27.29 1.42
N GLY A 72 21.97 -26.06 1.46
CA GLY A 72 22.01 -25.24 2.67
C GLY A 72 21.28 -23.89 2.57
N SER A 73 20.83 -23.48 1.35
CA SER A 73 20.33 -22.12 1.08
C SER A 73 18.81 -22.04 0.82
N THR A 74 18.12 -23.18 0.72
CA THR A 74 16.71 -23.23 0.31
C THR A 74 15.81 -22.45 1.26
N SER A 75 16.00 -22.61 2.58
CA SER A 75 15.21 -21.88 3.59
C SER A 75 15.46 -20.38 3.53
N TRP A 76 16.71 -19.95 3.33
CA TRP A 76 17.07 -18.55 3.24
C TRP A 76 16.52 -17.90 1.95
N THR A 77 16.63 -18.59 0.83
CA THR A 77 16.10 -18.10 -0.46
C THR A 77 14.57 -17.95 -0.42
N ILE A 78 13.87 -18.92 0.17
CA ILE A 78 12.41 -18.85 0.36
C ILE A 78 12.05 -17.68 1.27
N LEU A 79 12.77 -17.48 2.37
CA LEU A 79 12.55 -16.38 3.30
C LEU A 79 12.75 -15.03 2.62
N VAL A 80 13.83 -14.84 1.88
CA VAL A 80 14.12 -13.62 1.12
C VAL A 80 13.05 -13.40 0.05
N LEU A 81 12.68 -14.42 -0.73
CA LEU A 81 11.64 -14.31 -1.75
C LEU A 81 10.29 -13.92 -1.14
N LEU A 82 9.91 -14.55 -0.03
CA LEU A 82 8.68 -14.25 0.68
C LEU A 82 8.68 -12.80 1.20
N THR A 83 9.81 -12.35 1.75
CA THR A 83 9.96 -10.96 2.22
C THR A 83 9.81 -9.97 1.05
N PHE A 84 10.45 -10.21 -0.08
CA PHE A 84 10.27 -9.36 -1.27
C PHE A 84 8.82 -9.37 -1.77
N LEU A 85 8.18 -10.54 -1.82
CA LEU A 85 6.79 -10.69 -2.26
C LEU A 85 5.82 -9.89 -1.38
N THR A 86 6.09 -9.77 -0.09
CA THR A 86 5.25 -8.98 0.84
C THR A 86 5.56 -7.48 0.80
N LEU A 87 6.80 -7.08 0.50
CA LEU A 87 7.21 -5.68 0.44
C LEU A 87 6.82 -4.98 -0.86
N ILE A 88 6.83 -5.68 -2.00
CA ILE A 88 6.52 -5.09 -3.32
C ILE A 88 5.15 -4.38 -3.34
N PRO A 89 4.03 -4.99 -2.90
CA PRO A 89 2.73 -4.31 -2.90
C PRO A 89 2.72 -3.04 -2.04
N SER A 90 3.38 -3.08 -0.88
CA SER A 90 3.48 -1.91 0.01
C SER A 90 4.26 -0.77 -0.65
N LEU A 91 5.38 -1.07 -1.30
CA LEU A 91 6.18 -0.08 -2.02
C LEU A 91 5.39 0.54 -3.17
N LEU A 92 4.68 -0.28 -3.95
CA LEU A 92 3.84 0.21 -5.04
C LEU A 92 2.74 1.16 -4.54
N LEU A 93 2.08 0.85 -3.42
CA LEU A 93 1.10 1.74 -2.80
C LEU A 93 1.71 3.08 -2.38
N CYS A 94 2.93 3.08 -1.85
CA CYS A 94 3.63 4.31 -1.48
C CYS A 94 4.00 5.19 -2.69
N MET A 95 4.14 4.60 -3.89
CA MET A 95 4.40 5.33 -5.14
C MET A 95 3.12 5.88 -5.79
N THR A 96 1.97 5.73 -5.15
CA THR A 96 0.66 6.22 -5.60
C THR A 96 0.12 7.30 -4.66
N PRO A 97 -0.96 8.03 -5.03
CA PRO A 97 -1.63 9.00 -4.15
C PRO A 97 -2.23 8.42 -2.87
N PHE A 98 -2.17 7.10 -2.68
CA PHE A 98 -2.77 6.39 -1.55
C PHE A 98 -2.39 6.96 -0.19
N ALA A 99 -1.11 7.28 0.01
CA ALA A 99 -0.62 7.83 1.27
C ALA A 99 -1.27 9.17 1.62
N ARG A 100 -1.40 10.09 0.65
CA ARG A 100 -2.08 11.38 0.84
C ARG A 100 -3.55 11.18 1.22
N LEU A 101 -4.28 10.36 0.46
CA LEU A 101 -5.69 10.10 0.69
C LEU A 101 -5.93 9.51 2.09
N LEU A 102 -5.12 8.53 2.47
CA LEU A 102 -5.23 7.86 3.76
C LEU A 102 -4.99 8.82 4.93
N VAL A 103 -3.95 9.67 4.84
CA VAL A 103 -3.64 10.68 5.84
C VAL A 103 -4.80 11.66 5.98
N VAL A 104 -5.34 12.18 4.87
CA VAL A 104 -6.46 13.15 4.90
C VAL A 104 -7.71 12.51 5.51
N PHE A 105 -8.05 11.28 5.16
CA PHE A 105 -9.22 10.59 5.77
C PHE A 105 -9.03 10.33 7.26
N HIS A 106 -7.81 10.04 7.68
CA HIS A 106 -7.51 9.90 9.10
C HIS A 106 -7.72 11.23 9.86
N PHE A 107 -7.24 12.34 9.29
CA PHE A 107 -7.48 13.68 9.84
C PHE A 107 -8.97 14.06 9.84
N LEU A 108 -9.74 13.71 8.81
CA LEU A 108 -11.18 13.92 8.78
C LEU A 108 -11.87 13.23 9.95
N ARG A 109 -11.59 11.92 10.15
CA ARG A 109 -12.17 11.16 11.26
C ARG A 109 -11.82 11.80 12.60
N GLN A 110 -10.60 12.21 12.78
CA GLN A 110 -10.12 12.87 14.01
C GLN A 110 -10.77 14.25 14.19
N ALA A 111 -10.89 15.05 13.12
CA ALA A 111 -11.52 16.37 13.14
C ALA A 111 -12.98 16.31 13.56
N LEU A 112 -13.72 15.29 13.10
CA LEU A 112 -15.11 15.05 13.48
C LEU A 112 -15.26 14.53 14.93
N GLY A 113 -14.17 14.21 15.63
CA GLY A 113 -14.21 13.66 16.98
C GLY A 113 -14.62 12.17 17.04
N LEU A 114 -14.62 11.49 15.90
CA LEU A 114 -15.00 10.09 15.79
C LEU A 114 -13.82 9.18 16.15
N GLN A 115 -13.96 8.37 17.21
CA GLN A 115 -12.86 7.52 17.71
C GLN A 115 -12.75 6.20 16.95
N THR A 116 -13.89 5.57 16.64
CA THR A 116 -13.94 4.21 16.10
C THR A 116 -14.58 4.08 14.73
N THR A 117 -15.44 5.02 14.33
CA THR A 117 -16.20 5.00 13.06
C THR A 117 -15.86 6.22 12.19
N PRO A 118 -15.65 6.09 10.87
CA PRO A 118 -15.49 4.83 10.13
C PRO A 118 -14.23 4.06 10.54
N THR A 119 -14.24 2.71 10.40
CA THR A 119 -13.11 1.86 10.78
C THR A 119 -11.89 2.13 9.88
N ASN A 120 -10.69 1.78 10.35
CA ASN A 120 -9.48 1.91 9.54
C ASN A 120 -9.60 1.16 8.20
N GLN A 121 -10.22 -0.02 8.21
CA GLN A 121 -10.45 -0.81 7.00
C GLN A 121 -11.34 -0.09 5.99
N THR A 122 -12.40 0.58 6.46
CA THR A 122 -13.27 1.39 5.60
C THR A 122 -12.51 2.56 4.96
N LEU A 123 -11.67 3.26 5.73
CA LEU A 123 -10.86 4.38 5.23
C LEU A 123 -9.80 3.90 4.23
N ILE A 124 -9.14 2.77 4.52
CA ILE A 124 -8.19 2.13 3.59
C ILE A 124 -8.92 1.72 2.30
N GLY A 125 -10.07 1.08 2.39
CA GLY A 125 -10.86 0.69 1.23
C GLY A 125 -11.26 1.89 0.36
N LEU A 126 -11.74 2.96 0.97
CA LEU A 126 -12.08 4.20 0.27
C LEU A 126 -10.85 4.83 -0.40
N ALA A 127 -9.73 4.92 0.32
CA ALA A 127 -8.47 5.43 -0.24
C ALA A 127 -7.99 4.59 -1.42
N LEU A 128 -8.10 3.26 -1.35
CA LEU A 128 -7.74 2.36 -2.46
C LEU A 128 -8.63 2.57 -3.69
N VAL A 129 -9.94 2.67 -3.52
CA VAL A 129 -10.87 2.91 -4.64
C VAL A 129 -10.57 4.23 -5.34
N LEU A 130 -10.34 5.29 -4.58
CA LEU A 130 -9.99 6.61 -5.14
C LEU A 130 -8.60 6.59 -5.79
N THR A 131 -7.63 5.91 -5.18
CA THR A 131 -6.30 5.73 -5.78
C THR A 131 -6.39 5.01 -7.11
N PHE A 132 -7.19 3.93 -7.18
CA PHE A 132 -7.41 3.20 -8.41
C PHE A 132 -8.01 4.11 -9.50
N PHE A 133 -8.99 4.91 -9.14
CA PHE A 133 -9.60 5.88 -10.07
C PHE A 133 -8.59 6.89 -10.59
N LEU A 134 -7.75 7.45 -9.72
CA LEU A 134 -6.70 8.41 -10.09
C LEU A 134 -5.61 7.79 -10.97
N MET A 135 -5.25 6.52 -10.69
CA MET A 135 -4.18 5.82 -11.41
C MET A 135 -4.64 5.20 -12.73
N GLN A 136 -5.93 5.22 -13.05
CA GLN A 136 -6.46 4.65 -14.28
C GLN A 136 -5.76 5.14 -15.57
N PRO A 137 -5.52 6.45 -15.80
CA PRO A 137 -4.84 6.92 -16.99
C PRO A 137 -3.38 6.45 -17.05
N LEU A 138 -2.66 6.46 -15.92
CA LEU A 138 -1.29 5.95 -15.85
C LEU A 138 -1.25 4.43 -16.14
N GLY A 139 -2.16 3.67 -15.54
CA GLY A 139 -2.29 2.23 -15.79
C GLY A 139 -2.56 1.91 -17.26
N ALA A 140 -3.41 2.68 -17.93
CA ALA A 140 -3.66 2.52 -19.35
C ALA A 140 -2.41 2.80 -20.20
N THR A 141 -1.64 3.83 -19.84
CA THR A 141 -0.37 4.15 -20.52
C THR A 141 0.64 3.00 -20.37
N ILE A 142 0.88 2.53 -19.14
CA ILE A 142 1.80 1.41 -18.89
C ILE A 142 1.35 0.15 -19.63
N TYR A 143 0.05 -0.14 -19.65
CA TYR A 143 -0.48 -1.29 -20.36
C TYR A 143 -0.14 -1.23 -21.85
N GLN A 144 -0.35 -0.09 -22.50
CA GLN A 144 -0.10 0.09 -23.94
C GLN A 144 1.39 0.13 -24.27
N THR A 145 2.23 0.77 -23.46
CA THR A 145 3.65 0.96 -23.76
C THR A 145 4.54 -0.21 -23.36
N SER A 146 4.12 -1.00 -22.36
CA SER A 146 4.98 -2.06 -21.79
C SER A 146 4.34 -3.44 -21.87
N VAL A 147 3.06 -3.58 -21.43
CA VAL A 147 2.43 -4.90 -21.31
C VAL A 147 2.04 -5.46 -22.69
N VAL A 148 1.44 -4.67 -23.56
CA VAL A 148 1.04 -5.11 -24.92
C VAL A 148 2.28 -5.51 -25.74
N PRO A 149 3.35 -4.70 -25.85
CA PRO A 149 4.55 -5.10 -26.60
C PRO A 149 5.27 -6.33 -26.01
N LEU A 150 5.20 -6.52 -24.69
CA LEU A 150 5.71 -7.75 -24.05
C LEU A 150 4.89 -8.99 -24.45
N GLN A 151 3.55 -8.88 -24.47
CA GLN A 151 2.67 -9.98 -24.88
C GLN A 151 2.82 -10.34 -26.37
N GLU A 152 3.13 -9.37 -27.19
CA GLU A 152 3.40 -9.56 -28.63
C GLU A 152 4.83 -10.04 -28.93
N GLY A 153 5.67 -10.24 -27.90
CA GLY A 153 7.05 -10.69 -28.04
C GLY A 153 8.00 -9.64 -28.63
N ARG A 154 7.56 -8.36 -28.71
CA ARG A 154 8.39 -7.24 -29.21
C ARG A 154 9.38 -6.72 -28.16
N LEU A 155 9.12 -6.93 -26.91
CA LEU A 155 9.98 -6.55 -25.80
C LEU A 155 10.30 -7.77 -24.92
N THR A 156 11.49 -7.79 -24.38
CA THR A 156 11.84 -8.70 -23.28
C THR A 156 11.25 -8.21 -21.98
N ALA A 157 11.12 -9.09 -20.96
CA ALA A 157 10.62 -8.71 -19.64
C ALA A 157 11.38 -7.53 -19.01
N MET A 158 12.70 -7.48 -19.22
CA MET A 158 13.55 -6.39 -18.70
C MET A 158 13.28 -5.06 -19.41
N GLN A 159 13.17 -5.09 -20.74
CA GLN A 159 12.82 -3.90 -21.52
C GLN A 159 11.42 -3.39 -21.22
N ALA A 160 10.45 -4.29 -20.99
CA ALA A 160 9.10 -3.90 -20.60
C ALA A 160 9.07 -3.23 -19.21
N LEU A 161 9.93 -3.66 -18.28
CA LEU A 161 10.09 -3.03 -16.97
C LEU A 161 10.69 -1.61 -17.11
N GLU A 162 11.77 -1.45 -17.89
CA GLU A 162 12.39 -0.15 -18.16
C GLU A 162 11.42 0.82 -18.85
N THR A 163 10.67 0.32 -19.85
CA THR A 163 9.66 1.13 -20.55
C THR A 163 8.51 1.54 -19.62
N GLY A 164 8.13 0.66 -18.69
CA GLY A 164 7.08 0.94 -17.69
C GLY A 164 7.52 1.90 -16.60
N GLU A 165 8.83 2.00 -16.33
CA GLU A 165 9.38 2.93 -15.35
C GLU A 165 9.16 4.39 -15.75
N ALA A 166 9.33 4.74 -17.02
CA ALA A 166 9.27 6.11 -17.50
C ALA A 166 7.92 6.82 -17.22
N PRO A 167 6.74 6.23 -17.50
CA PRO A 167 5.45 6.81 -17.14
C PRO A 167 5.27 7.00 -15.62
N VAL A 168 5.73 6.05 -14.81
CA VAL A 168 5.66 6.14 -13.35
C VAL A 168 6.53 7.27 -12.82
N ARG A 169 7.75 7.39 -13.31
CA ARG A 169 8.68 8.47 -12.97
C ARG A 169 8.11 9.83 -13.36
N HIS A 170 7.58 9.97 -14.57
CA HIS A 170 6.95 11.20 -15.04
C HIS A 170 5.76 11.60 -14.14
N PHE A 171 4.90 10.63 -13.78
CA PHE A 171 3.80 10.87 -12.84
C PHE A 171 4.32 11.39 -11.49
N MET A 172 5.29 10.74 -10.90
CA MET A 172 5.84 11.17 -9.60
C MET A 172 6.48 12.56 -9.69
N LEU A 173 7.26 12.83 -10.75
CA LEU A 173 7.89 14.14 -10.97
C LEU A 173 6.88 15.28 -11.11
N HIS A 174 5.70 14.99 -11.67
CA HIS A 174 4.64 16.01 -11.81
C HIS A 174 4.08 16.48 -10.47
N TYR A 175 4.01 15.58 -9.46
CA TYR A 175 3.41 15.89 -8.16
C TYR A 175 4.43 16.14 -7.04
N VAL A 176 5.71 15.78 -7.25
CA VAL A 176 6.74 15.99 -6.26
C VAL A 176 7.14 17.47 -6.17
N ARG A 177 7.46 17.94 -4.96
CA ARG A 177 7.91 19.33 -4.75
C ARG A 177 9.42 19.44 -5.01
N ASN A 178 9.82 20.52 -5.68
CA ASN A 178 11.22 20.77 -6.01
C ASN A 178 12.14 20.78 -4.77
N LYS A 179 11.66 21.25 -3.61
CA LYS A 179 12.42 21.23 -2.36
C LYS A 179 12.71 19.82 -1.86
N ASP A 180 11.76 18.91 -2.03
CA ASP A 180 11.89 17.54 -1.58
C ASP A 180 12.80 16.75 -2.55
N ILE A 181 12.74 17.04 -3.87
CA ILE A 181 13.72 16.52 -4.85
C ILE A 181 15.13 16.99 -4.50
N ALA A 182 15.32 18.29 -4.26
CA ALA A 182 16.65 18.86 -3.97
C ALA A 182 17.29 18.19 -2.73
N LEU A 183 16.49 17.91 -1.70
CA LEU A 183 16.94 17.18 -0.51
C LEU A 183 17.49 15.80 -0.86
N PHE A 184 16.76 15.00 -1.64
CA PHE A 184 17.18 13.63 -1.96
C PHE A 184 18.29 13.60 -3.01
N VAL A 185 18.40 14.57 -3.91
CA VAL A 185 19.57 14.75 -4.79
C VAL A 185 20.83 15.01 -3.97
N GLU A 186 20.75 15.88 -2.98
CA GLU A 186 21.87 16.17 -2.09
C GLU A 186 22.29 14.94 -1.28
N LEU A 187 21.32 14.19 -0.75
CA LEU A 187 21.57 12.97 0.04
C LEU A 187 22.11 11.82 -0.81
N SER A 188 21.74 11.72 -2.07
CA SER A 188 22.16 10.61 -2.97
C SER A 188 23.64 10.70 -3.38
N LYS A 189 24.25 11.89 -3.23
CA LYS A 189 25.61 12.20 -3.72
C LYS A 189 25.79 11.93 -5.23
N GLU A 190 24.71 11.79 -5.97
CA GLU A 190 24.75 11.66 -7.43
C GLU A 190 25.09 13.02 -8.07
N PRO A 191 25.73 13.01 -9.26
CA PRO A 191 25.95 14.25 -9.99
C PRO A 191 24.62 14.95 -10.26
N ARG A 192 24.60 16.28 -10.12
CA ARG A 192 23.36 17.07 -10.32
C ARG A 192 22.78 16.78 -11.71
N PRO A 193 21.52 16.35 -11.79
CA PRO A 193 20.89 16.06 -13.08
C PRO A 193 20.78 17.33 -13.91
N ARG A 194 20.91 17.20 -15.22
CA ARG A 194 20.74 18.32 -16.16
C ARG A 194 19.27 18.63 -16.39
N THR A 195 18.43 17.58 -16.41
CA THR A 195 16.98 17.68 -16.56
C THR A 195 16.29 16.89 -15.43
N PRO A 196 15.06 17.25 -15.07
CA PRO A 196 14.30 16.46 -14.09
C PRO A 196 14.09 15.00 -14.49
N GLU A 197 14.07 14.72 -15.81
CA GLU A 197 13.88 13.38 -16.37
C GLU A 197 15.10 12.48 -16.21
N ASP A 198 16.29 13.07 -15.98
CA ASP A 198 17.52 12.30 -15.71
C ASP A 198 17.55 11.72 -14.30
N LEU A 199 16.60 12.13 -13.44
CA LEU A 199 16.53 11.66 -12.06
C LEU A 199 16.16 10.18 -11.99
N THR A 200 16.94 9.41 -11.23
CA THR A 200 16.65 8.00 -10.99
C THR A 200 15.44 7.82 -10.06
N LEU A 201 14.73 6.71 -10.21
CA LEU A 201 13.63 6.35 -9.28
C LEU A 201 14.09 6.29 -7.83
N ARG A 202 15.35 5.98 -7.57
CA ARG A 202 15.94 5.94 -6.22
C ARG A 202 15.85 7.29 -5.51
N VAL A 203 15.91 8.39 -6.25
CA VAL A 203 15.80 9.76 -5.75
C VAL A 203 14.35 10.23 -5.78
N VAL A 204 13.65 9.96 -6.88
CA VAL A 204 12.30 10.46 -7.11
C VAL A 204 11.28 9.80 -6.18
N ALA A 205 11.35 8.48 -5.96
CA ALA A 205 10.36 7.77 -5.15
C ALA A 205 10.32 8.25 -3.68
N PRO A 206 11.44 8.33 -2.94
CA PRO A 206 11.39 8.84 -1.57
C PRO A 206 11.03 10.32 -1.50
N ALA A 207 11.44 11.14 -2.48
CA ALA A 207 11.04 12.55 -2.57
C ALA A 207 9.53 12.69 -2.78
N TYR A 208 8.94 11.86 -3.64
CA TYR A 208 7.51 11.81 -3.89
C TYR A 208 6.74 11.40 -2.61
N ILE A 209 7.14 10.32 -1.94
CA ILE A 209 6.49 9.86 -0.70
C ILE A 209 6.50 10.98 0.35
N LEU A 210 7.63 11.66 0.53
CA LEU A 210 7.74 12.79 1.48
C LEU A 210 6.81 13.94 1.08
N SER A 211 6.74 14.26 -0.21
CA SER A 211 5.84 15.30 -0.75
C SER A 211 4.37 14.94 -0.52
N GLU A 212 3.97 13.69 -0.79
CA GLU A 212 2.61 13.19 -0.59
C GLU A 212 2.19 13.24 0.88
N LEU A 213 3.06 12.79 1.79
CA LEU A 213 2.82 12.90 3.23
C LEU A 213 2.65 14.35 3.66
N ARG A 214 3.53 15.24 3.23
CA ARG A 214 3.45 16.67 3.55
C ARG A 214 2.16 17.30 3.05
N MET A 215 1.76 17.02 1.80
CA MET A 215 0.50 17.49 1.24
C MET A 215 -0.70 16.93 2.01
N GLY A 216 -0.67 15.65 2.37
CA GLY A 216 -1.70 15.04 3.21
C GLY A 216 -1.85 15.73 4.56
N PHE A 217 -0.74 16.03 5.23
CA PHE A 217 -0.74 16.79 6.49
C PHE A 217 -1.23 18.23 6.31
N GLN A 218 -0.85 18.91 5.25
CA GLN A 218 -1.32 20.27 4.97
C GLN A 218 -2.83 20.32 4.76
N ILE A 219 -3.36 19.45 3.89
CA ILE A 219 -4.80 19.35 3.63
C ILE A 219 -5.54 18.95 4.91
N GLY A 220 -5.03 17.95 5.64
CA GLY A 220 -5.60 17.49 6.90
C GLY A 220 -5.67 18.58 7.96
N THR A 221 -4.61 19.39 8.08
CA THR A 221 -4.58 20.52 9.02
C THR A 221 -5.62 21.58 8.66
N VAL A 222 -5.71 21.96 7.38
CA VAL A 222 -6.71 22.94 6.92
C VAL A 222 -8.13 22.42 7.16
N LEU A 223 -8.36 21.12 6.93
CA LEU A 223 -9.63 20.47 7.19
C LEU A 223 -9.98 20.48 8.70
N PHE A 224 -8.98 20.36 9.57
CA PHE A 224 -9.17 20.32 11.02
C PHE A 224 -9.58 21.69 11.59
N LEU A 225 -9.12 22.81 11.00
CA LEU A 225 -9.34 24.16 11.52
C LEU A 225 -10.81 24.52 11.82
N PRO A 226 -11.78 24.35 10.89
CA PRO A 226 -13.17 24.69 11.17
C PRO A 226 -13.78 23.89 12.32
N PHE A 227 -13.40 22.61 12.45
CA PHE A 227 -13.89 21.77 13.53
C PHE A 227 -13.24 22.11 14.88
N LEU A 228 -11.99 22.59 14.88
CA LEU A 228 -11.33 23.11 16.07
C LEU A 228 -12.06 24.35 16.62
N VAL A 229 -12.52 25.24 15.73
CA VAL A 229 -13.29 26.42 16.14
C VAL A 229 -14.59 26.01 16.83
N ILE A 230 -15.30 25.00 16.30
CA ILE A 230 -16.49 24.46 16.94
C ILE A 230 -16.16 23.92 18.35
N ASP A 231 -15.08 23.16 18.49
CA ASP A 231 -14.66 22.66 19.81
C ASP A 231 -14.41 23.79 20.80
N MET A 232 -13.73 24.87 20.38
CA MET A 232 -13.46 26.00 21.24
C MET A 232 -14.73 26.75 21.67
N VAL A 233 -15.68 26.93 20.75
CA VAL A 233 -16.97 27.58 21.05
C VAL A 233 -17.76 26.71 22.04
N VAL A 234 -17.89 25.42 21.79
CA VAL A 234 -18.59 24.51 22.69
C VAL A 234 -17.92 24.44 24.05
N ALA A 235 -16.60 24.40 24.12
CA ALA A 235 -15.86 24.40 25.38
C ALA A 235 -16.10 25.70 26.17
N SER A 236 -16.08 26.86 25.51
CA SER A 236 -16.38 28.15 26.14
C SER A 236 -17.77 28.19 26.74
N ILE A 237 -18.80 27.75 26.00
CA ILE A 237 -20.18 27.70 26.47
C ILE A 237 -20.32 26.75 27.66
N SER A 238 -19.77 25.54 27.54
CA SER A 238 -19.84 24.50 28.60
C SER A 238 -19.22 24.98 29.92
N THR A 239 -18.07 25.64 29.84
CA THR A 239 -17.40 26.21 31.02
C THR A 239 -18.20 27.37 31.64
N SER A 240 -18.81 28.24 30.81
CA SER A 240 -19.65 29.36 31.27
C SER A 240 -20.92 28.92 32.03
N VAL A 241 -21.47 27.80 31.65
CA VAL A 241 -22.66 27.18 32.33
C VAL A 241 -22.23 26.39 33.57
N GLY A 242 -20.94 26.25 33.86
CA GLY A 242 -20.43 25.51 35.02
C GLY A 242 -20.44 23.98 34.84
N MET A 243 -20.62 23.48 33.63
CA MET A 243 -20.61 22.04 33.32
C MET A 243 -19.17 21.50 33.17
N LEU A 244 -18.37 21.58 34.26
CA LEU A 244 -16.97 21.13 34.27
C LEU A 244 -16.80 19.60 34.24
N GLN A 245 -17.84 18.83 34.50
CA GLN A 245 -17.76 17.37 34.59
C GLN A 245 -17.93 16.65 33.25
N LEU A 246 -18.55 17.28 32.25
CA LEU A 246 -18.75 16.67 30.93
C LEU A 246 -17.62 17.10 29.96
N PRO A 247 -16.94 16.16 29.32
CA PRO A 247 -15.95 16.51 28.29
C PRO A 247 -16.62 17.27 27.14
N PRO A 248 -16.15 18.47 26.76
CA PRO A 248 -16.76 19.29 25.69
C PRO A 248 -16.89 18.54 24.35
N VAL A 249 -15.99 17.58 24.09
CA VAL A 249 -16.00 16.75 22.89
C VAL A 249 -17.29 15.97 22.72
N VAL A 250 -17.92 15.52 23.80
CA VAL A 250 -19.20 14.76 23.74
C VAL A 250 -20.33 15.62 23.18
N ILE A 251 -20.31 16.92 23.45
CA ILE A 251 -21.31 17.88 22.96
C ILE A 251 -20.95 18.37 21.55
N SER A 252 -19.66 18.58 21.25
CA SER A 252 -19.22 19.12 19.97
C SER A 252 -19.29 18.10 18.84
N THR A 253 -19.11 16.80 19.11
CA THR A 253 -19.13 15.75 18.09
C THR A 253 -20.44 15.70 17.28
N PRO A 254 -21.65 15.69 17.89
CA PRO A 254 -22.90 15.74 17.14
C PRO A 254 -23.03 17.00 16.27
N LEU A 255 -22.61 18.16 16.76
CA LEU A 255 -22.65 19.41 16.03
C LEU A 255 -21.72 19.40 14.80
N LYS A 256 -20.51 18.88 14.96
CA LYS A 256 -19.55 18.70 13.86
C LYS A 256 -20.10 17.78 12.78
N LEU A 257 -20.68 16.64 13.18
CA LEU A 257 -21.26 15.69 12.26
C LEU A 257 -22.43 16.30 11.49
N LEU A 258 -23.34 17.00 12.19
CA LEU A 258 -24.46 17.71 11.57
C LEU A 258 -23.96 18.73 10.54
N LEU A 259 -23.01 19.57 10.92
CA LEU A 259 -22.44 20.56 10.03
C LEU A 259 -21.79 19.90 8.79
N PHE A 260 -21.01 18.85 8.99
CA PHE A 260 -20.37 18.11 7.91
C PHE A 260 -21.36 17.54 6.89
N VAL A 261 -22.48 17.00 7.38
CA VAL A 261 -23.54 16.46 6.53
C VAL A 261 -24.30 17.58 5.82
N MET A 262 -24.60 18.69 6.51
CA MET A 262 -25.34 19.81 5.91
C MET A 262 -24.57 20.52 4.77
N VAL A 263 -23.25 20.57 4.84
CA VAL A 263 -22.43 21.17 3.78
C VAL A 263 -22.02 20.18 2.68
N ASP A 264 -22.58 18.96 2.70
CA ASP A 264 -22.15 17.85 1.83
C ASP A 264 -20.61 17.64 1.86
N GLY A 265 -20.09 17.49 3.08
CA GLY A 265 -18.67 17.47 3.36
C GLY A 265 -17.92 16.36 2.62
N TRP A 266 -18.56 15.21 2.35
CA TRP A 266 -17.94 14.13 1.55
C TRP A 266 -17.67 14.56 0.11
N ASN A 267 -18.64 15.20 -0.54
CA ASN A 267 -18.48 15.67 -1.91
C ASN A 267 -17.42 16.76 -2.01
N LEU A 268 -17.43 17.72 -1.08
CA LEU A 268 -16.43 18.78 -1.01
C LEU A 268 -15.02 18.22 -0.80
N LEU A 269 -14.85 17.28 0.13
CA LEU A 269 -13.55 16.69 0.44
C LEU A 269 -13.02 15.85 -0.73
N ILE A 270 -13.80 14.89 -1.21
CA ILE A 270 -13.40 14.02 -2.32
C ILE A 270 -13.16 14.85 -3.56
N GLY A 271 -14.07 15.80 -3.89
CA GLY A 271 -13.92 16.69 -5.03
C GLY A 271 -12.65 17.54 -4.97
N SER A 272 -12.29 18.10 -3.80
CA SER A 272 -11.06 18.85 -3.62
C SER A 272 -9.81 18.00 -3.74
N LEU A 273 -9.84 16.79 -3.16
CA LEU A 273 -8.74 15.83 -3.27
C LEU A 273 -8.51 15.39 -4.71
N MET A 274 -9.58 15.07 -5.44
CA MET A 274 -9.47 14.66 -6.85
C MET A 274 -8.91 15.77 -7.72
N ARG A 275 -9.36 17.03 -7.52
CA ARG A 275 -8.83 18.19 -8.24
C ARG A 275 -7.37 18.49 -7.91
N SER A 276 -6.85 18.07 -6.77
CA SER A 276 -5.43 18.24 -6.43
C SER A 276 -4.50 17.37 -7.26
N PHE A 277 -5.08 16.43 -8.05
CA PHE A 277 -4.39 15.52 -8.96
C PHE A 277 -4.79 15.71 -10.44
N SER A 278 -5.54 16.76 -10.75
CA SER A 278 -5.96 17.09 -12.13
C SER A 278 -5.15 18.25 -12.71
#